data_3ebc27f6e948c19f8f40a4e1c2f9c641
#
_entry.id   3ebc27f6e948c19f8f40a4e1c2f9c641
#
_cell.length_a   1.000
_cell.length_b   1.000
_cell.length_c   1.000
_cell.angle_alpha   90.00
_cell.angle_beta   90.00
_cell.angle_gamma   90.00
#
_symmetry.space_group_name_H-M   'P 1'
#
loop_
_entity.id
_entity.type
_entity.pdbx_description
1 polymer ?
#
loop_
_entity_poly.entity_id
_entity_poly.type
_entity_poly.pdbx_seq_one_letter_code
_entity_poly.pdbx_strand_id
1 'polypeptide(L)'
;MFHLLTNCNVCSHCLRELDAKFISFKVGKYKALAIYEYDDRIKSLLYQFKGCFDIEIADIFLIRYVRELKIMYEGYVVVPIPSYKEDDEIREFNHVVEMFKILKLKMAPLLIKTKKIKQADRSLKERQEINKYLELTNQTELKGKKVLLVDDVYTTGSTMKAAINLVEQCHPKKIEILVMSKSPFKDLKEE
;
A
#
# COMPACT_ATOMS: atom_id res chain seq x y z
N MET A 1 -15.55 16.85 21.53
CA MET A 1 -14.29 16.72 22.27
C MET A 1 -13.29 15.88 21.48
N PHE A 2 -12.89 16.32 20.24
CA PHE A 2 -11.97 15.60 19.32
C PHE A 2 -10.81 16.47 18.82
N HIS A 3 -10.58 17.65 19.40
CA HIS A 3 -9.60 18.64 18.90
C HIS A 3 -8.18 18.52 19.47
N LEU A 4 -7.85 17.49 20.24
CA LEU A 4 -6.63 17.50 21.05
C LEU A 4 -5.52 16.51 20.63
N LEU A 5 -5.62 15.79 19.51
CA LEU A 5 -4.60 14.77 19.19
C LEU A 5 -4.06 14.75 17.76
N THR A 6 -4.42 15.69 16.90
CA THR A 6 -3.91 15.63 15.52
C THR A 6 -3.55 17.04 15.01
N ASN A 7 -2.26 17.29 14.83
CA ASN A 7 -1.77 18.34 13.91
C ASN A 7 -2.07 17.91 12.45
N CYS A 8 -3.32 17.55 12.16
CA CYS A 8 -3.72 17.18 10.82
C CYS A 8 -4.29 18.43 10.14
N ASN A 9 -3.71 18.81 9.02
CA ASN A 9 -4.15 19.95 8.20
C ASN A 9 -5.49 19.69 7.47
N VAL A 10 -6.20 18.60 7.83
CA VAL A 10 -7.45 18.18 7.19
C VAL A 10 -8.66 18.58 8.03
N CYS A 11 -9.64 19.23 7.40
CA CYS A 11 -10.85 19.66 8.10
C CYS A 11 -11.73 18.46 8.52
N SER A 12 -12.51 18.65 9.60
CA SER A 12 -13.40 17.63 10.14
C SER A 12 -14.50 17.18 9.15
N HIS A 13 -14.87 18.02 8.19
CA HIS A 13 -15.83 17.69 7.14
C HIS A 13 -15.24 16.65 6.18
N CYS A 14 -14.06 16.90 5.63
CA CYS A 14 -13.37 15.96 4.74
C CYS A 14 -13.13 14.59 5.42
N LEU A 15 -12.76 14.60 6.70
CA LEU A 15 -12.58 13.37 7.47
C LEU A 15 -13.88 12.57 7.66
N ARG A 16 -15.02 13.25 7.89
CA ARG A 16 -16.31 12.55 8.05
C ARG A 16 -16.81 11.91 6.76
N GLU A 17 -16.45 12.48 5.65
CA GLU A 17 -16.85 11.96 4.35
C GLU A 17 -16.09 10.72 3.89
N LEU A 18 -14.96 10.39 4.53
CA LEU A 18 -14.22 9.16 4.28
C LEU A 18 -14.82 8.01 5.07
N ASP A 19 -15.59 7.19 4.38
CA ASP A 19 -16.28 6.03 4.96
C ASP A 19 -15.46 4.75 4.73
N ALA A 20 -14.71 4.33 5.77
CA ALA A 20 -13.93 3.11 5.70
C ALA A 20 -14.81 1.87 5.69
N LYS A 21 -14.58 0.97 4.77
CA LYS A 21 -15.33 -0.29 4.60
C LYS A 21 -14.65 -1.49 5.25
N PHE A 22 -13.36 -1.42 5.52
CA PHE A 22 -12.55 -2.53 6.07
C PHE A 22 -12.79 -3.85 5.35
N ILE A 23 -12.54 -3.85 4.05
CA ILE A 23 -12.82 -4.99 3.16
C ILE A 23 -11.77 -6.07 3.36
N SER A 24 -12.14 -7.18 3.97
CA SER A 24 -11.27 -8.35 4.12
C SER A 24 -11.30 -9.21 2.86
N PHE A 25 -10.12 -9.62 2.37
CA PHE A 25 -9.96 -10.48 1.21
C PHE A 25 -8.69 -11.34 1.33
N LYS A 26 -8.37 -12.09 0.28
CA LYS A 26 -7.14 -12.90 0.24
C LYS A 26 -6.34 -12.61 -1.04
N VAL A 27 -5.03 -12.70 -0.93
CA VAL A 27 -4.10 -12.74 -2.07
C VAL A 27 -3.34 -14.07 -1.98
N GLY A 28 -3.76 -15.05 -2.78
CA GLY A 28 -3.36 -16.43 -2.58
C GLY A 28 -3.77 -16.93 -1.18
N LYS A 29 -2.83 -17.45 -0.39
CA LYS A 29 -3.06 -17.92 0.98
C LYS A 29 -3.04 -16.82 2.06
N TYR A 30 -2.64 -15.58 1.70
CA TYR A 30 -2.41 -14.50 2.65
C TYR A 30 -3.64 -13.65 2.89
N LYS A 31 -3.85 -13.26 4.16
CA LYS A 31 -4.91 -12.33 4.55
C LYS A 31 -4.57 -10.92 4.09
N ALA A 32 -5.57 -10.25 3.57
CA ALA A 32 -5.48 -8.87 3.11
C ALA A 32 -6.65 -8.05 3.64
N LEU A 33 -6.39 -6.79 3.93
CA LEU A 33 -7.37 -5.80 4.35
C LEU A 33 -7.22 -4.55 3.47
N ALA A 34 -8.33 -4.07 2.92
CA ALA A 34 -8.42 -2.75 2.32
C ALA A 34 -9.25 -1.85 3.24
N ILE A 35 -8.77 -0.62 3.47
CA ILE A 35 -9.48 0.34 4.33
C ILE A 35 -10.73 0.85 3.60
N TYR A 36 -10.58 1.22 2.33
CA TYR A 36 -11.64 1.82 1.51
C TYR A 36 -11.95 0.99 0.27
N GLU A 37 -13.14 1.17 -0.23
CA GLU A 37 -13.45 0.85 -1.63
C GLU A 37 -12.84 1.93 -2.53
N TYR A 38 -12.31 1.53 -3.70
CA TYR A 38 -11.73 2.47 -4.67
C TYR A 38 -12.85 3.12 -5.49
N ASP A 39 -13.53 4.09 -4.89
CA ASP A 39 -14.57 4.93 -5.49
C ASP A 39 -13.98 6.25 -6.07
N ASP A 40 -14.84 7.08 -6.65
CA ASP A 40 -14.42 8.35 -7.25
C ASP A 40 -13.83 9.34 -6.23
N ARG A 41 -14.25 9.27 -4.97
CA ARG A 41 -13.72 10.11 -3.90
C ARG A 41 -12.31 9.70 -3.52
N ILE A 42 -12.09 8.41 -3.24
CA ILE A 42 -10.75 7.88 -2.94
C ILE A 42 -9.81 8.09 -4.12
N LYS A 43 -10.31 7.91 -5.35
CA LYS A 43 -9.56 8.20 -6.57
C LYS A 43 -9.13 9.68 -6.65
N SER A 44 -10.04 10.61 -6.36
CA SER A 44 -9.74 12.05 -6.35
C SER A 44 -8.69 12.42 -5.30
N LEU A 45 -8.83 11.90 -4.07
CA LEU A 45 -7.85 12.13 -3.00
C LEU A 45 -6.47 11.56 -3.33
N LEU A 46 -6.41 10.33 -3.85
CA LEU A 46 -5.15 9.74 -4.29
C LEU A 46 -4.52 10.52 -5.46
N TYR A 47 -5.34 11.11 -6.35
CA TYR A 47 -4.84 11.99 -7.39
C TYR A 47 -4.24 13.27 -6.81
N GLN A 48 -4.91 13.94 -5.87
CA GLN A 48 -4.37 15.11 -5.19
C GLN A 48 -3.05 14.77 -4.48
N PHE A 49 -3.03 13.68 -3.74
CA PHE A 49 -1.85 13.25 -2.98
C PHE A 49 -0.65 12.94 -3.87
N LYS A 50 -0.81 12.00 -4.84
CA LYS A 50 0.30 11.50 -5.64
C LYS A 50 0.45 12.13 -7.02
N GLY A 51 -0.61 12.74 -7.55
CA GLY A 51 -0.63 13.39 -8.87
C GLY A 51 -0.42 14.90 -8.80
N CYS A 52 -0.96 15.57 -7.75
CA CYS A 52 -0.71 16.99 -7.49
C CYS A 52 0.38 17.24 -6.44
N PHE A 53 1.00 16.16 -5.93
CA PHE A 53 2.14 16.17 -4.99
C PHE A 53 1.82 16.81 -3.63
N ASP A 54 0.55 16.76 -3.21
CA ASP A 54 0.11 17.32 -1.94
C ASP A 54 0.40 16.35 -0.78
N ILE A 55 1.62 16.39 -0.26
CA ILE A 55 2.09 15.53 0.83
C ILE A 55 1.32 15.76 2.13
N GLU A 56 0.78 16.97 2.34
CA GLU A 56 0.10 17.37 3.58
C GLU A 56 -1.19 16.56 3.82
N ILE A 57 -1.76 15.98 2.78
CA ILE A 57 -2.95 15.15 2.91
C ILE A 57 -2.64 13.67 3.19
N ALA A 58 -1.38 13.26 3.31
CA ALA A 58 -1.00 11.86 3.53
C ALA A 58 -1.75 11.22 4.71
N ASP A 59 -1.91 11.95 5.80
CA ASP A 59 -2.51 11.45 7.04
C ASP A 59 -4.02 11.24 6.94
N ILE A 60 -4.72 11.91 5.99
CA ILE A 60 -6.19 11.83 5.87
C ILE A 60 -6.69 10.40 5.75
N PHE A 61 -5.91 9.55 5.08
CA PHE A 61 -6.32 8.19 4.79
C PHE A 61 -6.41 7.30 6.03
N LEU A 62 -5.56 7.50 7.04
CA LEU A 62 -5.45 6.58 8.17
C LEU A 62 -5.70 7.20 9.54
N ILE A 63 -5.71 8.53 9.65
CA ILE A 63 -5.71 9.24 10.94
C ILE A 63 -6.82 8.78 11.89
N ARG A 64 -8.00 8.45 11.36
CA ARG A 64 -9.14 7.97 12.16
C ARG A 64 -8.95 6.57 12.72
N TYR A 65 -8.07 5.78 12.13
CA TYR A 65 -7.92 4.34 12.40
C TYR A 65 -6.51 3.97 12.87
N VAL A 66 -5.68 4.98 13.16
CA VAL A 66 -4.28 4.78 13.57
C VAL A 66 -4.17 3.88 14.79
N ARG A 67 -5.04 4.08 15.79
CA ARG A 67 -5.01 3.31 17.05
C ARG A 67 -5.30 1.83 16.80
N GLU A 68 -6.37 1.55 16.09
CA GLU A 68 -6.84 0.20 15.78
C GLU A 68 -5.83 -0.54 14.91
N LEU A 69 -5.32 0.12 13.87
CA LEU A 69 -4.32 -0.47 12.98
C LEU A 69 -2.98 -0.71 13.68
N LYS A 70 -2.56 0.18 14.58
CA LYS A 70 -1.35 -0.04 15.40
C LYS A 70 -1.48 -1.27 16.29
N ILE A 71 -2.62 -1.46 16.95
CA ILE A 71 -2.88 -2.63 17.79
C ILE A 71 -2.91 -3.89 16.92
N MET A 72 -3.60 -3.84 15.78
CA MET A 72 -3.73 -4.98 14.86
C MET A 72 -2.38 -5.45 14.31
N TYR A 73 -1.50 -4.52 13.99
CA TYR A 73 -0.20 -4.80 13.34
C TYR A 73 1.00 -4.59 14.27
N GLU A 74 0.78 -4.66 15.57
CA GLU A 74 1.88 -4.58 16.54
C GLU A 74 2.93 -5.69 16.30
N GLY A 75 4.20 -5.29 16.26
CA GLY A 75 5.32 -6.17 16.02
C GLY A 75 5.50 -6.62 14.56
N TYR A 76 4.75 -6.04 13.62
CA TYR A 76 5.02 -6.23 12.19
C TYR A 76 6.10 -5.26 11.69
N VAL A 77 6.87 -5.73 10.70
CA VAL A 77 7.73 -4.89 9.87
C VAL A 77 6.93 -4.52 8.62
N VAL A 78 6.74 -3.24 8.38
CA VAL A 78 6.00 -2.71 7.24
C VAL A 78 6.92 -2.65 6.04
N VAL A 79 6.53 -3.30 4.94
CA VAL A 79 7.26 -3.31 3.67
C VAL A 79 6.38 -2.67 2.60
N PRO A 80 6.66 -1.41 2.21
CA PRO A 80 5.88 -0.72 1.19
C PRO A 80 6.15 -1.30 -0.20
N ILE A 81 5.09 -1.41 -1.01
CA ILE A 81 5.22 -1.68 -2.43
C ILE A 81 5.84 -0.45 -3.10
N PRO A 82 6.93 -0.59 -3.87
CA PRO A 82 7.63 0.57 -4.40
C PRO A 82 6.91 1.20 -5.58
N SER A 83 6.99 2.53 -5.67
CA SER A 83 6.79 3.29 -6.91
C SER A 83 7.97 3.10 -7.85
N TYR A 84 7.90 3.66 -9.05
CA TYR A 84 9.10 3.88 -9.87
C TYR A 84 9.93 5.01 -9.26
N LYS A 85 11.26 4.84 -9.27
CA LYS A 85 12.18 5.80 -8.68
C LYS A 85 12.04 7.19 -9.31
N GLU A 86 11.87 7.26 -10.63
CA GLU A 86 11.66 8.51 -11.36
C GLU A 86 10.38 9.23 -10.94
N ASP A 87 9.32 8.49 -10.64
CA ASP A 87 8.06 9.08 -10.19
C ASP A 87 8.20 9.61 -8.75
N ASP A 88 8.99 8.96 -7.88
CA ASP A 88 9.29 9.43 -6.52
C ASP A 88 10.24 10.65 -6.55
N GLU A 89 11.22 10.68 -7.47
CA GLU A 89 12.10 11.83 -7.68
C GLU A 89 11.34 13.08 -8.15
N ILE A 90 10.40 12.92 -9.11
CA ILE A 90 9.54 14.03 -9.57
C ILE A 90 8.62 14.52 -8.45
N ARG A 91 8.14 13.63 -7.61
CA ARG A 91 7.21 13.89 -6.52
C ARG A 91 7.90 14.36 -5.25
N GLU A 92 9.21 14.12 -5.13
CA GLU A 92 10.06 14.37 -3.96
C GLU A 92 9.71 13.50 -2.73
N PHE A 93 8.80 12.53 -2.86
CA PHE A 93 8.47 11.58 -1.81
C PHE A 93 7.93 10.25 -2.35
N ASN A 94 8.07 9.19 -1.54
CA ASN A 94 7.40 7.92 -1.80
C ASN A 94 6.01 7.94 -1.14
N HIS A 95 4.96 7.94 -1.98
CA HIS A 95 3.58 8.13 -1.52
C HIS A 95 3.11 6.98 -0.60
N VAL A 96 3.52 5.72 -0.82
CA VAL A 96 3.15 4.60 0.05
C VAL A 96 3.83 4.72 1.41
N VAL A 97 5.11 5.11 1.44
CA VAL A 97 5.84 5.34 2.68
C VAL A 97 5.16 6.43 3.52
N GLU A 98 4.90 7.60 2.91
CA GLU A 98 4.30 8.73 3.63
C GLU A 98 2.89 8.40 4.14
N MET A 99 2.06 7.72 3.33
CA MET A 99 0.71 7.32 3.71
C MET A 99 0.67 6.43 4.96
N PHE A 100 1.60 5.48 5.09
CA PHE A 100 1.62 4.53 6.22
C PHE A 100 2.52 4.95 7.39
N LYS A 101 3.31 6.01 7.25
CA LYS A 101 4.22 6.55 8.27
C LYS A 101 3.51 6.94 9.57
N ILE A 102 2.27 7.41 9.47
CA ILE A 102 1.43 7.77 10.63
C ILE A 102 1.23 6.60 11.61
N LEU A 103 1.31 5.36 11.15
CA LEU A 103 1.20 4.18 12.01
C LEU A 103 2.39 4.03 12.97
N LYS A 104 3.51 4.70 12.72
CA LYS A 104 4.74 4.63 13.55
C LYS A 104 5.19 3.19 13.84
N LEU A 105 4.96 2.28 12.91
CA LEU A 105 5.49 0.91 12.92
C LEU A 105 6.89 0.90 12.28
N LYS A 106 7.66 -0.17 12.54
CA LYS A 106 8.97 -0.32 11.88
C LYS A 106 8.79 -0.41 10.36
N MET A 107 9.23 0.61 9.63
CA MET A 107 9.20 0.67 8.16
C MET A 107 10.51 0.12 7.59
N ALA A 108 10.41 -0.74 6.58
CA ALA A 108 11.53 -1.33 5.86
C ALA A 108 11.27 -1.30 4.34
N PRO A 109 11.65 -0.22 3.62
CA PRO A 109 11.46 -0.09 2.19
C PRO A 109 12.51 -0.92 1.44
N LEU A 110 12.35 -2.24 1.48
CA LEU A 110 13.31 -3.20 0.94
C LEU A 110 13.04 -3.60 -0.51
N LEU A 111 11.86 -3.28 -1.03
CA LEU A 111 11.49 -3.56 -2.42
C LEU A 111 11.82 -2.36 -3.31
N ILE A 112 12.37 -2.62 -4.48
CA ILE A 112 12.66 -1.61 -5.51
C ILE A 112 12.09 -2.03 -6.87
N LYS A 113 11.67 -1.07 -7.68
CA LYS A 113 11.33 -1.27 -9.09
C LYS A 113 12.48 -0.82 -9.98
N THR A 114 12.98 -1.73 -10.82
CA THR A 114 14.21 -1.52 -11.62
C THR A 114 13.97 -0.95 -13.02
N LYS A 115 12.72 -1.01 -13.54
CA LYS A 115 12.37 -0.47 -14.86
C LYS A 115 10.97 0.09 -14.92
N LYS A 116 10.80 1.21 -15.65
CA LYS A 116 9.50 1.77 -16.02
C LYS A 116 9.02 1.09 -17.31
N ILE A 117 7.95 0.29 -17.23
CA ILE A 117 7.31 -0.28 -18.43
C ILE A 117 6.53 0.86 -19.09
N LYS A 118 6.94 1.27 -20.31
CA LYS A 118 6.17 2.23 -21.10
C LYS A 118 4.80 1.63 -21.40
N GLN A 119 3.75 2.43 -21.17
CA GLN A 119 2.32 2.01 -21.20
C GLN A 119 1.80 1.57 -22.59
N ALA A 120 2.65 1.53 -23.64
CA ALA A 120 2.21 1.42 -25.01
C ALA A 120 1.76 0.02 -25.48
N ASP A 121 2.16 -1.08 -24.77
CA ASP A 121 1.82 -2.45 -25.22
C ASP A 121 1.39 -3.35 -24.03
N ARG A 122 0.16 -3.18 -23.58
CA ARG A 122 -0.40 -4.04 -22.50
C ARG A 122 -1.04 -5.30 -23.03
N SER A 123 -0.25 -6.27 -23.47
CA SER A 123 -0.72 -7.64 -23.72
C SER A 123 -0.77 -8.45 -22.41
N LEU A 124 -1.60 -9.51 -22.37
CA LEU A 124 -1.70 -10.43 -21.23
C LEU A 124 -0.35 -11.07 -20.82
N LYS A 125 0.61 -11.16 -21.75
CA LYS A 125 1.97 -11.67 -21.48
C LYS A 125 2.80 -10.75 -20.58
N GLU A 126 2.58 -9.43 -20.61
CA GLU A 126 3.33 -8.47 -19.79
C GLU A 126 2.93 -8.46 -18.32
N ARG A 127 1.72 -8.93 -17.97
CA ARG A 127 1.32 -9.12 -16.58
C ARG A 127 2.17 -10.16 -15.83
N GLN A 128 2.75 -11.12 -16.56
CA GLN A 128 3.70 -12.11 -16.03
C GLN A 128 5.13 -11.54 -15.89
N GLU A 129 5.44 -10.43 -16.57
CA GLU A 129 6.76 -9.80 -16.52
C GLU A 129 6.97 -8.87 -15.33
N ILE A 130 5.93 -8.49 -14.58
CA ILE A 130 6.06 -7.64 -13.37
C ILE A 130 7.05 -8.25 -12.37
N ASN A 131 7.12 -9.56 -12.29
CA ASN A 131 8.08 -10.28 -11.45
C ASN A 131 9.56 -9.98 -11.81
N LYS A 132 9.85 -9.56 -13.05
CA LYS A 132 11.20 -9.26 -13.53
C LYS A 132 11.70 -7.86 -13.15
N TYR A 133 10.80 -7.01 -12.64
CA TYR A 133 11.11 -5.59 -12.39
C TYR A 133 10.99 -5.21 -10.91
N LEU A 134 10.72 -6.18 -10.04
CA LEU A 134 10.68 -5.98 -8.61
C LEU A 134 11.83 -6.77 -7.98
N GLU A 135 12.65 -6.10 -7.19
CA GLU A 135 13.81 -6.69 -6.51
C GLU A 135 13.76 -6.41 -5.02
N LEU A 136 14.38 -7.29 -4.24
CA LEU A 136 14.52 -7.15 -2.79
C LEU A 136 15.99 -6.82 -2.45
N THR A 137 16.21 -5.71 -1.78
CA THR A 137 17.56 -5.19 -1.50
C THR A 137 18.25 -5.89 -0.33
N ASN A 138 17.49 -6.39 0.66
CA ASN A 138 18.05 -7.06 1.84
C ASN A 138 17.12 -8.18 2.34
N GLN A 139 17.51 -9.43 2.07
CA GLN A 139 16.71 -10.60 2.45
C GLN A 139 16.77 -10.92 3.94
N THR A 140 17.87 -10.62 4.62
CA THR A 140 18.10 -11.03 6.01
C THR A 140 17.23 -10.28 7.00
N GLU A 141 16.80 -9.08 6.66
CA GLU A 141 16.01 -8.21 7.55
C GLU A 141 14.62 -8.76 7.87
N LEU A 142 14.05 -9.58 6.98
CA LEU A 142 12.68 -10.11 7.11
C LEU A 142 12.63 -11.51 7.71
N LYS A 143 13.78 -12.20 7.87
CA LYS A 143 13.81 -13.57 8.37
C LYS A 143 13.19 -13.68 9.76
N GLY A 144 12.20 -14.58 9.89
CA GLY A 144 11.49 -14.84 11.15
C GLY A 144 10.60 -13.69 11.65
N LYS A 145 10.43 -12.60 10.88
CA LYS A 145 9.59 -11.45 11.25
C LYS A 145 8.14 -11.63 10.79
N LYS A 146 7.22 -10.94 11.45
CA LYS A 146 5.89 -10.70 10.89
C LYS A 146 6.01 -9.54 9.89
N VAL A 147 5.60 -9.73 8.65
CA VAL A 147 5.72 -8.75 7.57
C VAL A 147 4.33 -8.25 7.18
N LEU A 148 4.18 -6.94 7.10
CA LEU A 148 3.00 -6.27 6.56
C LEU A 148 3.37 -5.61 5.24
N LEU A 149 2.91 -6.19 4.12
CA LEU A 149 3.01 -5.57 2.80
C LEU A 149 1.95 -4.49 2.68
N VAL A 150 2.34 -3.28 2.28
CA VAL A 150 1.41 -2.15 2.15
C VAL A 150 1.44 -1.51 0.76
N ASP A 151 0.27 -1.08 0.28
CA ASP A 151 0.12 -0.41 -1.02
C ASP A 151 -1.03 0.61 -0.98
N ASP A 152 -1.10 1.51 -1.96
CA ASP A 152 -2.20 2.47 -2.09
C ASP A 152 -3.47 1.82 -2.67
N VAL A 153 -3.38 1.15 -3.81
CA VAL A 153 -4.55 0.57 -4.51
C VAL A 153 -4.31 -0.87 -4.94
N TYR A 154 -5.13 -1.78 -4.43
CA TYR A 154 -5.18 -3.15 -4.92
C TYR A 154 -6.11 -3.23 -6.14
N THR A 155 -5.56 -3.53 -7.30
CA THR A 155 -6.31 -3.73 -8.55
C THR A 155 -6.29 -5.21 -8.95
N THR A 156 -5.41 -5.62 -9.85
CA THR A 156 -5.25 -7.02 -10.28
C THR A 156 -4.41 -7.85 -9.32
N GLY A 157 -3.72 -7.21 -8.39
CA GLY A 157 -2.82 -7.86 -7.44
C GLY A 157 -1.51 -8.38 -8.02
N SER A 158 -1.21 -8.10 -9.30
CA SER A 158 0.01 -8.62 -9.93
C SER A 158 1.29 -8.15 -9.20
N THR A 159 1.39 -6.86 -8.88
CA THR A 159 2.54 -6.32 -8.11
C THR A 159 2.60 -6.91 -6.71
N MET A 160 1.44 -7.04 -6.04
CA MET A 160 1.37 -7.62 -4.71
C MET A 160 1.78 -9.10 -4.72
N LYS A 161 1.36 -9.88 -5.70
CA LYS A 161 1.78 -11.29 -5.87
C LYS A 161 3.30 -11.39 -6.08
N ALA A 162 3.87 -10.50 -6.90
CA ALA A 162 5.32 -10.44 -7.10
C ALA A 162 6.09 -10.14 -5.81
N ALA A 163 5.61 -9.16 -5.04
CA ALA A 163 6.19 -8.80 -3.74
C ALA A 163 6.11 -9.95 -2.74
N ILE A 164 4.98 -10.65 -2.67
CA ILE A 164 4.80 -11.83 -1.83
C ILE A 164 5.85 -12.89 -2.16
N ASN A 165 6.03 -13.22 -3.45
CA ASN A 165 6.99 -14.25 -3.88
C ASN A 165 8.43 -13.91 -3.45
N LEU A 166 8.82 -12.64 -3.51
CA LEU A 166 10.14 -12.19 -3.05
C LEU A 166 10.26 -12.27 -1.53
N VAL A 167 9.25 -11.81 -0.80
CA VAL A 167 9.25 -11.80 0.67
C VAL A 167 9.20 -13.23 1.23
N GLU A 168 8.50 -14.17 0.60
CA GLU A 168 8.48 -15.58 1.00
C GLU A 168 9.89 -16.20 1.05
N GLN A 169 10.76 -15.83 0.10
CA GLN A 169 12.14 -16.31 0.05
C GLN A 169 12.97 -15.88 1.28
N CYS A 170 12.53 -14.86 2.01
CA CYS A 170 13.16 -14.43 3.25
C CYS A 170 12.75 -15.26 4.47
N HIS A 171 11.89 -16.26 4.31
CA HIS A 171 11.37 -17.08 5.40
C HIS A 171 10.78 -16.26 6.56
N PRO A 172 9.83 -15.34 6.31
CA PRO A 172 9.16 -14.60 7.36
C PRO A 172 8.30 -15.51 8.22
N LYS A 173 8.04 -15.12 9.47
CA LYS A 173 7.13 -15.84 10.37
C LYS A 173 5.66 -15.73 9.90
N LYS A 174 5.29 -14.61 9.32
CA LYS A 174 3.94 -14.31 8.84
C LYS A 174 3.97 -13.22 7.80
N ILE A 175 3.09 -13.27 6.81
CA ILE A 175 2.83 -12.19 5.85
C ILE A 175 1.35 -11.83 5.94
N GLU A 176 1.06 -10.55 6.06
CA GLU A 176 -0.28 -9.95 5.88
C GLU A 176 -0.18 -8.75 4.95
N ILE A 177 -1.31 -8.31 4.43
CA ILE A 177 -1.40 -7.26 3.43
C ILE A 177 -2.38 -6.20 3.92
N LEU A 178 -1.97 -4.94 3.85
CA LEU A 178 -2.83 -3.80 4.11
C LEU A 178 -2.73 -2.84 2.93
N VAL A 179 -3.86 -2.57 2.29
CA VAL A 179 -3.93 -1.60 1.20
C VAL A 179 -4.89 -0.48 1.56
N MET A 180 -4.63 0.71 1.04
CA MET A 180 -5.51 1.84 1.29
C MET A 180 -6.86 1.59 0.68
N SER A 181 -6.91 1.14 -0.57
CA SER A 181 -8.17 0.86 -1.24
C SER A 181 -8.11 -0.36 -2.14
N LYS A 182 -9.28 -0.97 -2.36
CA LYS A 182 -9.45 -2.09 -3.29
C LYS A 182 -10.42 -1.69 -4.40
N SER A 183 -9.99 -1.89 -5.65
CA SER A 183 -10.86 -1.71 -6.81
C SER A 183 -11.99 -2.75 -6.79
N PRO A 184 -13.23 -2.38 -7.18
CA PRO A 184 -14.36 -3.29 -7.27
C PRO A 184 -14.24 -4.28 -8.44
N PHE A 185 -13.07 -4.43 -9.06
CA PHE A 185 -12.90 -5.40 -10.12
C PHE A 185 -13.38 -6.77 -9.66
N LYS A 186 -14.38 -7.30 -10.37
CA LYS A 186 -14.85 -8.66 -10.23
C LYS A 186 -13.65 -9.58 -10.26
N ASP A 187 -13.49 -10.39 -9.21
CA ASP A 187 -12.62 -11.55 -9.28
C ASP A 187 -13.01 -12.31 -10.54
N LEU A 188 -12.18 -12.22 -11.59
CA LEU A 188 -12.28 -13.14 -12.70
C LEU A 188 -12.08 -14.50 -12.05
N LYS A 189 -13.14 -15.30 -12.04
CA LYS A 189 -13.15 -16.65 -11.51
C LYS A 189 -11.88 -17.34 -11.98
N GLU A 190 -11.06 -17.77 -11.03
CA GLU A 190 -10.04 -18.77 -11.29
C GLU A 190 -10.80 -20.04 -11.74
N GLU A 191 -10.83 -20.29 -13.04
CA GLU A 191 -11.13 -21.60 -13.61
C GLU A 191 -9.88 -22.46 -13.54
#